data_b840ecba40ecb3eac1b301413f2f95ed
#
_entry.id   b840ecba40ecb3eac1b301413f2f95ed
#
_cell.length_a   1.000
_cell.length_b   1.000
_cell.length_c   1.000
_cell.angle_alpha   90.00
_cell.angle_beta   90.00
_cell.angle_gamma   90.00
#
_symmetry.space_group_name_H-M   'P 1'
#
loop_
_entity.id
_entity.type
_entity.pdbx_description
1 polymer ?
#
loop_
_entity_poly.entity_id
_entity_poly.type
_entity_poly.pdbx_seq_one_letter_code
_entity_poly.pdbx_strand_id
1 'polypeptide(L)'
;MKFVSLTPEEFEKFTSEHFSHYTQSRIHFDNRNEMKHDVHVVGVKDDSGDVIAATLMTEARALKFYKYFYTHRGPVMDYSNIKLVHFFFKSLTEYLKKQNCLFVLVDPYILENLRNADGEILKSYDNRAVIKTLEDLGYKHQGWSVGYSTMSQIRWLSVLDLKDKTEDQLLKEMDYQTRRNIKKTYEMGVKVKTLPMEDTHTFFELFQMAEEKHGFKFRDEPYFYEMQKTYKDHAMLKLAYIDLKDYLSTLQHKHEDLTKQLTEIEEALKESPNSKKNKNKRNQLQQQFDSNERKINQTKDKIAAEGEVLNLAAALYIYNEHEVYYLSSGSNPKYNEYMGA
;
A
#
# COMPACT_ATOMS: atom_id res chain seq x y z
N MET A 1 15.34 33.64 8.84
CA MET A 1 14.90 32.28 9.22
C MET A 1 15.02 32.07 10.72
N LYS A 2 14.01 31.47 11.35
CA LYS A 2 13.96 31.20 12.81
C LYS A 2 13.49 29.77 13.05
N PHE A 3 14.24 28.99 13.83
CA PHE A 3 13.85 27.64 14.27
C PHE A 3 12.95 27.74 15.51
N VAL A 4 11.78 27.10 15.49
CA VAL A 4 10.75 27.22 16.52
C VAL A 4 10.05 25.90 16.77
N SER A 5 9.45 25.74 17.95
CA SER A 5 8.37 24.76 18.12
C SER A 5 7.13 25.28 17.40
N LEU A 6 6.48 24.40 16.66
CA LEU A 6 5.25 24.71 15.92
C LEU A 6 4.03 24.29 16.74
N THR A 7 2.92 24.98 16.54
CA THR A 7 1.64 24.48 17.02
C THR A 7 1.19 23.32 16.11
N PRO A 8 0.31 22.42 16.60
CA PRO A 8 -0.24 21.37 15.75
C PRO A 8 -0.95 21.89 14.50
N GLU A 9 -1.60 23.05 14.57
CA GLU A 9 -2.30 23.69 13.45
C GLU A 9 -1.33 24.24 12.39
N GLU A 10 -0.21 24.84 12.83
CA GLU A 10 0.85 25.30 11.91
C GLU A 10 1.51 24.13 11.20
N PHE A 11 1.73 23.02 11.90
CA PHE A 11 2.28 21.81 11.35
C PHE A 11 1.34 21.16 10.33
N GLU A 12 0.04 21.02 10.69
CA GLU A 12 -0.99 20.48 9.80
C GLU A 12 -1.11 21.29 8.51
N LYS A 13 -1.22 22.62 8.63
CA LYS A 13 -1.29 23.50 7.46
C LYS A 13 -0.09 23.27 6.53
N PHE A 14 1.12 23.24 7.07
CA PHE A 14 2.33 23.06 6.26
C PHE A 14 2.38 21.68 5.61
N THR A 15 2.09 20.61 6.34
CA THR A 15 2.19 19.24 5.82
C THR A 15 1.06 18.87 4.84
N SER A 16 -0.10 19.52 4.93
CA SER A 16 -1.19 19.37 3.95
C SER A 16 -0.90 20.04 2.61
N GLU A 17 -0.10 21.11 2.61
CA GLU A 17 0.30 21.83 1.39
C GLU A 17 1.58 21.26 0.75
N HIS A 18 2.32 20.40 1.45
CA HIS A 18 3.61 19.86 1.02
C HIS A 18 3.61 18.33 1.06
N PHE A 19 4.20 17.70 0.03
CA PHE A 19 4.31 16.24 -0.01
C PHE A 19 4.91 15.69 1.29
N SER A 20 4.12 14.92 2.01
CA SER A 20 4.48 14.36 3.30
C SER A 20 3.93 12.95 3.47
N HIS A 21 4.66 12.12 4.19
CA HIS A 21 4.21 10.79 4.59
C HIS A 21 3.21 10.88 5.76
N TYR A 22 2.29 9.92 5.89
CA TYR A 22 1.28 9.91 6.95
C TYR A 22 1.86 10.00 8.37
N THR A 23 3.11 9.57 8.60
CA THR A 23 3.82 9.72 9.88
C THR A 23 4.25 11.16 10.18
N GLN A 24 4.18 12.05 9.21
CA GLN A 24 4.39 13.49 9.33
C GLN A 24 3.04 14.22 9.21
N SER A 25 2.04 13.81 10.00
CA SER A 25 0.69 14.38 9.98
C SER A 25 0.21 14.79 11.36
N ARG A 26 -0.79 15.67 11.39
CA ARG A 26 -1.51 16.05 12.61
C ARG A 26 -2.13 14.84 13.29
N ILE A 27 -2.74 13.94 12.55
CA ILE A 27 -3.37 12.71 13.05
C ILE A 27 -2.33 11.87 13.82
N HIS A 28 -1.14 11.71 13.25
CA HIS A 28 -0.06 10.97 13.92
C HIS A 28 0.39 11.66 15.22
N PHE A 29 0.48 12.98 15.21
CA PHE A 29 0.79 13.78 16.41
C PHE A 29 -0.26 13.57 17.51
N ASP A 30 -1.53 13.73 17.19
CA ASP A 30 -2.64 13.64 18.17
C ASP A 30 -2.69 12.23 18.79
N ASN A 31 -2.57 11.17 18.00
CA ASN A 31 -2.52 9.80 18.50
C ASN A 31 -1.37 9.59 19.48
N ARG A 32 -0.17 10.01 19.12
CA ARG A 32 0.99 9.83 19.99
C ARG A 32 0.87 10.64 21.27
N ASN A 33 0.28 11.82 21.20
CA ASN A 33 0.04 12.67 22.36
C ASN A 33 -1.03 12.06 23.29
N GLU A 34 -2.12 11.51 22.75
CA GLU A 34 -3.14 10.77 23.51
C GLU A 34 -2.57 9.53 24.20
N MET A 35 -1.67 8.82 23.55
CA MET A 35 -0.96 7.65 24.13
C MET A 35 0.11 8.05 25.14
N LYS A 36 0.27 9.35 25.44
CA LYS A 36 1.32 9.91 26.34
C LYS A 36 2.74 9.54 25.90
N HIS A 37 2.94 9.37 24.60
CA HIS A 37 4.26 9.29 24.03
C HIS A 37 4.81 10.70 23.85
N ASP A 38 6.07 10.89 24.20
CA ASP A 38 6.72 12.18 23.98
C ASP A 38 6.91 12.43 22.49
N VAL A 39 6.32 13.53 22.01
CA VAL A 39 6.38 13.97 20.62
C VAL A 39 6.79 15.43 20.56
N HIS A 40 7.56 15.77 19.54
CA HIS A 40 8.04 17.11 19.30
C HIS A 40 7.68 17.53 17.88
N VAL A 41 7.09 18.71 17.74
CA VAL A 41 6.85 19.33 16.44
C VAL A 41 7.66 20.61 16.38
N VAL A 42 8.63 20.63 15.48
CA VAL A 42 9.53 21.77 15.29
C VAL A 42 9.64 22.12 13.82
N GLY A 43 10.01 23.35 13.53
CA GLY A 43 10.13 23.80 12.16
C GLY A 43 10.96 25.07 12.02
N VAL A 44 11.06 25.54 10.79
CA VAL A 44 11.68 26.82 10.45
C VAL A 44 10.63 27.73 9.86
N LYS A 45 10.55 28.94 10.39
CA LYS A 45 9.80 30.07 9.82
C LYS A 45 10.76 31.01 9.09
N ASP A 46 10.30 31.54 7.98
CA ASP A 46 11.00 32.61 7.26
C ASP A 46 10.81 33.98 7.92
N ASP A 47 11.27 35.03 7.28
CA ASP A 47 11.20 36.39 7.82
C ASP A 47 9.77 36.98 7.76
N SER A 48 8.89 36.38 6.95
CA SER A 48 7.45 36.70 6.88
C SER A 48 6.64 35.98 7.96
N GLY A 49 7.23 34.98 8.63
CA GLY A 49 6.58 34.16 9.65
C GLY A 49 5.95 32.87 9.10
N ASP A 50 6.09 32.60 7.80
CA ASP A 50 5.59 31.41 7.16
C ASP A 50 6.47 30.19 7.45
N VAL A 51 5.84 29.04 7.69
CA VAL A 51 6.56 27.77 7.89
C VAL A 51 7.13 27.29 6.55
N ILE A 52 8.44 27.06 6.50
CA ILE A 52 9.16 26.60 5.30
C ILE A 52 9.86 25.25 5.48
N ALA A 53 9.87 24.72 6.69
CA ALA A 53 10.31 23.37 7.02
C ALA A 53 9.66 22.92 8.32
N ALA A 54 9.28 21.66 8.43
CA ALA A 54 8.68 21.12 9.64
C ALA A 54 9.02 19.63 9.82
N THR A 55 9.03 19.19 11.07
CA THR A 55 9.10 17.76 11.39
C THR A 55 8.38 17.42 12.68
N LEU A 56 7.70 16.28 12.66
CA LEU A 56 7.30 15.55 13.84
C LEU A 56 8.41 14.57 14.21
N MET A 57 8.83 14.61 15.46
CA MET A 57 9.79 13.65 16.01
C MET A 57 9.16 12.90 17.17
N THR A 58 9.48 11.61 17.25
CA THR A 58 9.18 10.80 18.43
C THR A 58 10.43 10.66 19.27
N GLU A 59 10.27 10.61 20.60
CA GLU A 59 11.36 10.30 21.50
C GLU A 59 11.13 8.95 22.21
N ALA A 60 12.22 8.30 22.58
CA ALA A 60 12.20 7.16 23.46
C ALA A 60 13.46 7.15 24.34
N ARG A 61 13.40 6.46 25.48
CA ARG A 61 14.54 6.37 26.41
C ARG A 61 15.69 5.59 25.77
N ALA A 62 16.90 6.15 25.91
CA ALA A 62 18.14 5.50 25.56
C ALA A 62 19.05 5.57 26.78
N LEU A 63 19.46 4.47 27.34
CA LEU A 63 20.20 4.43 28.60
C LEU A 63 19.41 5.08 29.77
N LYS A 64 20.05 5.27 30.94
CA LYS A 64 19.36 5.71 32.15
C LYS A 64 18.88 7.18 32.08
N PHE A 65 19.67 8.06 31.43
CA PHE A 65 19.48 9.51 31.50
C PHE A 65 19.34 10.17 30.11
N TYR A 66 19.41 9.40 29.03
CA TYR A 66 19.40 9.90 27.66
C TYR A 66 18.15 9.47 26.93
N LYS A 67 17.89 10.15 25.80
CA LYS A 67 16.80 9.87 24.88
C LYS A 67 17.36 9.70 23.48
N TYR A 68 16.66 8.95 22.62
CA TYR A 68 16.87 9.01 21.19
C TYR A 68 15.62 9.57 20.51
N PHE A 69 15.83 10.19 19.37
CA PHE A 69 14.77 10.82 18.59
C PHE A 69 14.72 10.23 17.20
N TYR A 70 13.56 10.21 16.59
CA TYR A 70 13.39 9.75 15.22
C TYR A 70 12.39 10.63 14.47
N THR A 71 12.78 11.07 13.24
CA THR A 71 11.93 11.82 12.32
C THR A 71 11.43 10.87 11.23
N HIS A 72 10.47 10.01 11.54
CA HIS A 72 9.93 9.05 10.58
C HIS A 72 9.51 9.73 9.27
N ARG A 73 10.18 9.41 8.14
CA ARG A 73 9.92 10.02 6.83
C ARG A 73 9.97 11.56 6.80
N GLY A 74 10.75 12.13 7.69
CA GLY A 74 10.92 13.58 7.81
C GLY A 74 12.41 13.96 7.96
N PRO A 75 12.67 15.25 8.01
CA PRO A 75 11.78 16.44 7.93
C PRO A 75 11.11 16.66 6.56
N VAL A 76 10.02 17.41 6.55
CA VAL A 76 9.35 17.93 5.36
C VAL A 76 9.91 19.31 5.04
N MET A 77 10.56 19.46 3.90
CA MET A 77 11.14 20.73 3.46
C MET A 77 11.57 20.67 2.00
N ASP A 78 11.91 21.81 1.41
CA ASP A 78 12.59 21.85 0.11
C ASP A 78 14.09 21.51 0.27
N TYR A 79 14.46 20.28 -0.05
CA TYR A 79 15.84 19.80 0.01
C TYR A 79 16.77 20.37 -1.09
N SER A 80 16.21 21.04 -2.10
CA SER A 80 17.04 21.77 -3.09
C SER A 80 17.61 23.06 -2.50
N ASN A 81 16.98 23.60 -1.46
CA ASN A 81 17.44 24.75 -0.72
C ASN A 81 18.48 24.36 0.33
N ILE A 82 19.73 24.21 -0.08
CA ILE A 82 20.84 23.79 0.80
C ILE A 82 21.06 24.73 2.00
N LYS A 83 20.74 26.01 1.86
CA LYS A 83 20.83 26.96 3.00
C LYS A 83 19.78 26.63 4.05
N LEU A 84 18.56 26.27 3.65
CA LEU A 84 17.50 25.84 4.55
C LEU A 84 17.87 24.50 5.20
N VAL A 85 18.35 23.52 4.44
CA VAL A 85 18.83 22.23 4.95
C VAL A 85 19.88 22.42 6.04
N HIS A 86 20.93 23.20 5.76
CA HIS A 86 21.99 23.50 6.72
C HIS A 86 21.42 24.15 7.98
N PHE A 87 20.60 25.20 7.83
CA PHE A 87 20.02 25.93 8.95
C PHE A 87 19.13 25.02 9.81
N PHE A 88 18.25 24.23 9.19
CA PHE A 88 17.35 23.33 9.89
C PHE A 88 18.12 22.30 10.72
N PHE A 89 19.02 21.52 10.11
CA PHE A 89 19.72 20.43 10.80
C PHE A 89 20.71 20.92 11.86
N LYS A 90 21.34 22.07 11.65
CA LYS A 90 22.14 22.73 12.68
C LYS A 90 21.31 23.12 13.89
N SER A 91 20.18 23.78 13.67
CA SER A 91 19.26 24.20 14.72
C SER A 91 18.59 23.02 15.44
N LEU A 92 18.24 21.96 14.68
CA LEU A 92 17.73 20.72 15.23
C LEU A 92 18.74 20.09 16.20
N THR A 93 20.01 20.04 15.82
CA THR A 93 21.08 19.52 16.69
C THR A 93 21.17 20.32 17.99
N GLU A 94 21.11 21.66 17.91
CA GLU A 94 21.14 22.55 19.08
C GLU A 94 19.90 22.37 19.98
N TYR A 95 18.73 22.18 19.38
CA TYR A 95 17.49 21.89 20.10
C TYR A 95 17.58 20.57 20.85
N LEU A 96 18.01 19.50 20.17
CA LEU A 96 18.07 18.15 20.72
C LEU A 96 19.12 18.00 21.83
N LYS A 97 20.24 18.72 21.77
CA LYS A 97 21.23 18.77 22.87
C LYS A 97 20.61 19.22 24.19
N LYS A 98 19.63 20.14 24.15
CA LYS A 98 18.91 20.61 25.34
C LYS A 98 17.89 19.59 25.87
N GLN A 99 17.59 18.53 25.10
CA GLN A 99 16.64 17.47 25.45
C GLN A 99 17.32 16.19 25.96
N ASN A 100 18.60 16.25 26.32
CA ASN A 100 19.41 15.07 26.69
C ASN A 100 19.45 13.99 25.57
N CYS A 101 19.50 14.44 24.32
CA CYS A 101 19.56 13.56 23.16
C CYS A 101 20.91 12.83 23.08
N LEU A 102 20.88 11.51 23.02
CA LEU A 102 22.05 10.67 22.74
C LEU A 102 22.32 10.63 21.24
N PHE A 103 21.29 10.38 20.45
CA PHE A 103 21.33 10.40 18.99
C PHE A 103 19.94 10.66 18.41
N VAL A 104 19.91 11.14 17.17
CA VAL A 104 18.70 11.29 16.38
C VAL A 104 18.85 10.51 15.08
N LEU A 105 17.81 9.77 14.71
CA LEU A 105 17.65 9.19 13.39
C LEU A 105 16.83 10.15 12.54
N VAL A 106 17.35 10.51 11.38
CA VAL A 106 16.65 11.33 10.40
C VAL A 106 16.46 10.50 9.13
N ASP A 107 15.27 10.52 8.58
CA ASP A 107 14.88 9.68 7.45
C ASP A 107 14.13 10.52 6.42
N PRO A 108 14.83 11.40 5.67
CA PRO A 108 14.22 12.25 4.65
C PRO A 108 13.47 11.43 3.60
N TYR A 109 12.21 11.82 3.32
CA TYR A 109 11.38 11.16 2.30
C TYR A 109 11.60 11.81 0.94
N ILE A 110 12.81 11.61 0.39
CA ILE A 110 13.25 12.15 -0.89
C ILE A 110 13.71 11.05 -1.85
N LEU A 111 13.49 11.29 -3.14
CA LEU A 111 13.84 10.33 -4.17
C LEU A 111 15.34 10.36 -4.49
N GLU A 112 15.96 9.20 -4.61
CA GLU A 112 17.28 9.02 -5.20
C GLU A 112 17.19 8.67 -6.69
N ASN A 113 16.33 7.70 -7.02
CA ASN A 113 16.10 7.27 -8.38
C ASN A 113 14.63 6.91 -8.60
N LEU A 114 14.12 7.23 -9.78
CA LEU A 114 12.90 6.65 -10.34
C LEU A 114 13.31 5.50 -11.27
N ARG A 115 12.70 4.33 -11.10
CA ARG A 115 12.98 3.13 -11.89
C ARG A 115 11.71 2.57 -12.53
N ASN A 116 11.87 1.87 -13.65
CA ASN A 116 10.80 1.06 -14.23
C ASN A 116 10.66 -0.29 -13.50
N ALA A 117 9.72 -1.12 -13.94
CA ALA A 117 9.46 -2.45 -13.36
C ALA A 117 10.66 -3.42 -13.51
N ASP A 118 11.52 -3.23 -14.51
CA ASP A 118 12.72 -4.03 -14.75
C ASP A 118 13.92 -3.54 -13.91
N GLY A 119 13.74 -2.47 -13.12
CA GLY A 119 14.77 -1.89 -12.26
C GLY A 119 15.71 -0.91 -12.97
N GLU A 120 15.48 -0.59 -14.23
CA GLU A 120 16.26 0.39 -14.98
C GLU A 120 15.99 1.81 -14.47
N ILE A 121 17.04 2.61 -14.36
CA ILE A 121 16.91 4.00 -13.90
C ILE A 121 16.32 4.87 -15.01
N LEU A 122 15.12 5.39 -14.78
CA LEU A 122 14.46 6.36 -15.66
C LEU A 122 14.91 7.80 -15.36
N LYS A 123 15.16 8.10 -14.06
CA LYS A 123 15.58 9.42 -13.61
C LYS A 123 16.38 9.29 -12.33
N SER A 124 17.49 10.03 -12.24
CA SER A 124 18.29 10.17 -11.02
C SER A 124 18.16 11.57 -10.45
N TYR A 125 18.21 11.66 -9.12
CA TYR A 125 18.20 12.91 -8.37
C TYR A 125 19.54 13.04 -7.63
N ASP A 126 20.20 14.18 -7.74
CA ASP A 126 21.50 14.39 -7.11
C ASP A 126 21.32 14.90 -5.67
N ASN A 127 21.39 14.00 -4.71
CA ASN A 127 21.29 14.31 -3.29
C ASN A 127 22.65 14.49 -2.60
N ARG A 128 23.79 14.51 -3.36
CA ARG A 128 25.14 14.62 -2.78
C ARG A 128 25.34 15.88 -1.96
N ALA A 129 24.76 17.00 -2.40
CA ALA A 129 24.85 18.24 -1.63
C ALA A 129 24.13 18.17 -0.28
N VAL A 130 22.98 17.49 -0.21
CA VAL A 130 22.23 17.24 1.03
C VAL A 130 23.07 16.36 1.96
N ILE A 131 23.55 15.22 1.47
CA ILE A 131 24.36 14.26 2.23
C ILE A 131 25.59 14.97 2.80
N LYS A 132 26.34 15.68 1.94
CA LYS A 132 27.53 16.42 2.37
C LYS A 132 27.20 17.47 3.43
N THR A 133 26.12 18.22 3.28
CA THR A 133 25.71 19.24 4.25
C THR A 133 25.43 18.62 5.62
N LEU A 134 24.77 17.46 5.66
CA LEU A 134 24.52 16.76 6.91
C LEU A 134 25.81 16.21 7.53
N GLU A 135 26.71 15.63 6.71
CA GLU A 135 28.00 15.14 7.18
C GLU A 135 28.88 16.26 7.75
N ASP A 136 28.92 17.42 7.10
CA ASP A 136 29.62 18.62 7.59
C ASP A 136 29.06 19.12 8.94
N LEU A 137 27.77 18.82 9.25
CA LEU A 137 27.12 19.10 10.54
C LEU A 137 27.30 17.97 11.58
N GLY A 138 28.01 16.90 11.24
CA GLY A 138 28.27 15.76 12.13
C GLY A 138 27.25 14.64 12.08
N TYR A 139 26.29 14.68 11.17
CA TYR A 139 25.41 13.53 10.90
C TYR A 139 26.20 12.46 10.14
N LYS A 140 25.86 11.21 10.36
CA LYS A 140 26.51 10.08 9.69
C LYS A 140 25.51 9.37 8.78
N HIS A 141 25.79 9.36 7.49
CA HIS A 141 25.02 8.58 6.55
C HIS A 141 25.18 7.07 6.83
N GLN A 142 24.08 6.35 7.04
CA GLN A 142 24.10 4.94 7.43
C GLN A 142 24.35 3.97 6.26
N GLY A 143 24.57 4.50 5.07
CA GLY A 143 24.67 3.71 3.86
C GLY A 143 23.30 3.34 3.27
N TRP A 144 23.31 2.43 2.33
CA TRP A 144 22.15 1.99 1.61
C TRP A 144 21.68 0.63 2.12
N SER A 145 20.58 0.62 2.86
CA SER A 145 19.98 -0.61 3.36
C SER A 145 19.39 -1.46 2.23
N VAL A 146 19.46 -2.79 2.40
CA VAL A 146 18.77 -3.77 1.57
C VAL A 146 17.83 -4.57 2.48
N GLY A 147 16.54 -4.64 2.11
CA GLY A 147 15.51 -5.31 2.92
C GLY A 147 15.03 -4.50 4.11
N TYR A 148 14.41 -5.18 5.06
CA TYR A 148 13.82 -4.57 6.25
C TYR A 148 14.86 -4.33 7.36
N SER A 149 14.70 -3.22 8.07
CA SER A 149 15.51 -2.87 9.23
C SER A 149 14.60 -2.37 10.35
N THR A 150 14.95 -2.68 11.60
CA THR A 150 14.29 -2.12 12.78
C THR A 150 14.72 -0.67 13.06
N MET A 151 15.79 -0.19 12.39
CA MET A 151 16.41 1.11 12.62
C MET A 151 16.11 2.13 11.52
N SER A 152 15.51 1.72 10.41
CA SER A 152 15.20 2.62 9.28
C SER A 152 13.98 2.16 8.52
N GLN A 153 13.33 3.09 7.83
CA GLN A 153 12.23 2.78 6.92
C GLN A 153 12.74 2.05 5.67
N ILE A 154 11.82 1.38 4.98
CA ILE A 154 12.13 0.70 3.72
C ILE A 154 12.64 1.70 2.69
N ARG A 155 13.72 1.31 1.98
CA ARG A 155 14.33 2.13 0.94
C ARG A 155 13.58 2.07 -0.39
N TRP A 156 13.07 0.91 -0.74
CA TRP A 156 12.43 0.65 -2.03
C TRP A 156 10.92 0.70 -1.90
N LEU A 157 10.29 1.50 -2.75
CA LEU A 157 8.84 1.61 -2.82
C LEU A 157 8.38 1.35 -4.25
N SER A 158 7.34 0.55 -4.41
CA SER A 158 6.54 0.52 -5.64
C SER A 158 5.50 1.63 -5.58
N VAL A 159 5.45 2.46 -6.61
CA VAL A 159 4.55 3.61 -6.67
C VAL A 159 3.68 3.51 -7.92
N LEU A 160 2.37 3.68 -7.73
CA LEU A 160 1.41 3.88 -8.81
C LEU A 160 1.01 5.36 -8.83
N ASP A 161 1.33 6.05 -9.91
CA ASP A 161 0.93 7.44 -10.10
C ASP A 161 -0.55 7.51 -10.51
N LEU A 162 -1.39 8.05 -9.62
CA LEU A 162 -2.84 8.18 -9.79
C LEU A 162 -3.26 9.56 -10.31
N LYS A 163 -2.33 10.53 -10.33
CA LYS A 163 -2.67 11.93 -10.60
C LYS A 163 -3.23 12.10 -12.00
N ASP A 164 -4.40 12.73 -12.08
CA ASP A 164 -5.10 13.09 -13.33
C ASP A 164 -5.39 11.88 -14.25
N LYS A 165 -5.47 10.64 -13.68
CA LYS A 165 -5.74 9.41 -14.43
C LYS A 165 -7.07 8.78 -14.05
N THR A 166 -7.79 8.31 -15.06
CA THR A 166 -8.98 7.47 -14.87
C THR A 166 -8.57 6.01 -14.63
N GLU A 167 -9.50 5.21 -14.09
CA GLU A 167 -9.29 3.76 -13.91
C GLU A 167 -8.92 3.07 -15.24
N ASP A 168 -9.59 3.41 -16.34
CA ASP A 168 -9.28 2.88 -17.67
C ASP A 168 -7.86 3.23 -18.15
N GLN A 169 -7.38 4.43 -17.84
CA GLN A 169 -6.01 4.83 -18.15
C GLN A 169 -4.98 4.06 -17.33
N LEU A 170 -5.22 3.94 -16.03
CA LEU A 170 -4.37 3.14 -15.15
C LEU A 170 -4.31 1.69 -15.62
N LEU A 171 -5.47 1.09 -15.96
CA LEU A 171 -5.51 -0.28 -16.46
C LEU A 171 -4.73 -0.45 -17.77
N LYS A 172 -4.81 0.51 -18.69
CA LYS A 172 -4.05 0.47 -19.96
C LYS A 172 -2.54 0.55 -19.77
N GLU A 173 -2.08 1.29 -18.75
CA GLU A 173 -0.66 1.45 -18.43
C GLU A 173 -0.05 0.22 -17.74
N MET A 174 -0.88 -0.65 -17.15
CA MET A 174 -0.40 -1.89 -16.53
C MET A 174 0.14 -2.87 -17.58
N ASP A 175 1.03 -3.76 -17.17
CA ASP A 175 1.52 -4.84 -18.02
C ASP A 175 0.41 -5.81 -18.44
N TYR A 176 0.67 -6.58 -19.49
CA TYR A 176 -0.32 -7.51 -20.06
C TYR A 176 -0.81 -8.55 -19.05
N GLN A 177 0.09 -9.09 -18.22
CA GLN A 177 -0.26 -10.13 -17.25
C GLN A 177 -1.17 -9.59 -16.15
N THR A 178 -0.88 -8.40 -15.65
CA THR A 178 -1.70 -7.70 -14.65
C THR A 178 -3.10 -7.41 -15.19
N ARG A 179 -3.21 -6.84 -16.40
CA ARG A 179 -4.52 -6.61 -17.05
C ARG A 179 -5.33 -7.90 -17.22
N ARG A 180 -4.66 -8.98 -17.65
CA ARG A 180 -5.29 -10.29 -17.80
C ARG A 180 -5.80 -10.84 -16.47
N ASN A 181 -5.03 -10.70 -15.39
CA ASN A 181 -5.41 -11.17 -14.07
C ASN A 181 -6.61 -10.36 -13.55
N ILE A 182 -6.60 -9.04 -13.67
CA ILE A 182 -7.72 -8.17 -13.29
C ILE A 182 -8.98 -8.57 -14.08
N LYS A 183 -8.87 -8.77 -15.40
CA LYS A 183 -10.00 -9.24 -16.21
C LYS A 183 -10.57 -10.57 -15.68
N LYS A 184 -9.72 -11.50 -15.30
CA LYS A 184 -10.15 -12.79 -14.74
C LYS A 184 -10.86 -12.64 -13.40
N THR A 185 -10.44 -11.72 -12.52
CA THR A 185 -11.15 -11.48 -11.26
C THR A 185 -12.59 -11.02 -11.51
N TYR A 186 -12.80 -10.11 -12.46
CA TYR A 186 -14.15 -9.71 -12.87
C TYR A 186 -14.96 -10.87 -13.45
N GLU A 187 -14.37 -11.68 -14.33
CA GLU A 187 -15.04 -12.86 -14.91
C GLU A 187 -15.43 -13.91 -13.87
N MET A 188 -14.68 -14.02 -12.78
CA MET A 188 -14.97 -14.93 -11.67
C MET A 188 -15.90 -14.31 -10.61
N GLY A 189 -16.26 -13.04 -10.75
CA GLY A 189 -17.13 -12.36 -9.81
C GLY A 189 -16.48 -12.02 -8.48
N VAL A 190 -15.15 -11.86 -8.46
CA VAL A 190 -14.43 -11.34 -7.28
C VAL A 190 -14.89 -9.91 -7.00
N LYS A 191 -15.23 -9.64 -5.77
CA LYS A 191 -15.75 -8.36 -5.28
C LYS A 191 -14.77 -7.78 -4.24
N VAL A 192 -14.79 -6.45 -4.10
CA VAL A 192 -14.05 -5.76 -3.05
C VAL A 192 -15.01 -4.96 -2.19
N LYS A 193 -14.89 -5.10 -0.88
CA LYS A 193 -15.66 -4.30 0.09
C LYS A 193 -14.72 -3.64 1.10
N THR A 194 -15.19 -2.54 1.71
CA THR A 194 -14.55 -1.97 2.89
C THR A 194 -15.05 -2.73 4.12
N LEU A 195 -14.12 -3.21 4.94
CA LEU A 195 -14.44 -3.80 6.23
C LEU A 195 -14.59 -2.69 7.27
N PRO A 196 -15.59 -2.75 8.14
CA PRO A 196 -15.65 -1.91 9.32
C PRO A 196 -14.56 -2.34 10.31
N MET A 197 -14.25 -1.46 11.26
CA MET A 197 -13.18 -1.69 12.23
C MET A 197 -13.43 -2.93 13.12
N GLU A 198 -14.67 -3.27 13.36
CA GLU A 198 -15.10 -4.46 14.12
C GLU A 198 -14.67 -5.77 13.43
N ASP A 199 -14.51 -5.75 12.11
CA ASP A 199 -14.09 -6.89 11.29
C ASP A 199 -12.56 -6.96 11.08
N THR A 200 -11.77 -6.23 11.86
CA THR A 200 -10.29 -6.28 11.81
C THR A 200 -9.76 -7.70 11.94
N HIS A 201 -10.44 -8.55 12.70
CA HIS A 201 -10.07 -9.96 12.85
C HIS A 201 -10.02 -10.70 11.50
N THR A 202 -10.98 -10.47 10.61
CA THR A 202 -10.99 -11.08 9.26
C THR A 202 -9.75 -10.71 8.44
N PHE A 203 -9.30 -9.46 8.55
CA PHE A 203 -8.03 -9.05 7.95
C PHE A 203 -6.84 -9.74 8.60
N PHE A 204 -6.84 -9.81 9.95
CA PHE A 204 -5.71 -10.36 10.70
C PHE A 204 -5.49 -11.85 10.41
N GLU A 205 -6.55 -12.64 10.26
CA GLU A 205 -6.45 -14.04 9.83
C GLU A 205 -5.70 -14.18 8.49
N LEU A 206 -6.05 -13.35 7.50
CA LEU A 206 -5.36 -13.34 6.21
C LEU A 206 -3.91 -12.85 6.31
N PHE A 207 -3.66 -11.88 7.19
CA PHE A 207 -2.32 -11.38 7.46
C PHE A 207 -1.43 -12.43 8.12
N GLN A 208 -1.96 -13.21 9.06
CA GLN A 208 -1.24 -14.34 9.68
C GLN A 208 -0.83 -15.41 8.65
N MET A 209 -1.68 -15.70 7.65
CA MET A 209 -1.32 -16.62 6.57
C MET A 209 -0.12 -16.10 5.75
N ALA A 210 -0.01 -14.77 5.58
CA ALA A 210 1.16 -14.18 4.94
C ALA A 210 2.41 -14.26 5.84
N GLU A 211 2.28 -14.04 7.15
CA GLU A 211 3.38 -14.22 8.11
C GLU A 211 3.92 -15.65 8.06
N GLU A 212 3.04 -16.65 8.12
CA GLU A 212 3.40 -18.07 8.03
C GLU A 212 4.11 -18.41 6.72
N LYS A 213 3.54 -17.95 5.58
CA LYS A 213 4.11 -18.18 4.24
C LYS A 213 5.53 -17.62 4.09
N HIS A 214 5.78 -16.45 4.66
CA HIS A 214 7.05 -15.73 4.50
C HIS A 214 8.01 -15.89 5.67
N GLY A 215 7.59 -16.59 6.75
CA GLY A 215 8.44 -16.90 7.90
C GLY A 215 8.83 -15.68 8.73
N PHE A 216 7.98 -14.66 8.80
CA PHE A 216 8.19 -13.50 9.66
C PHE A 216 7.03 -13.34 10.65
N LYS A 217 7.27 -12.57 11.71
CA LYS A 217 6.23 -12.07 12.60
C LYS A 217 6.37 -10.56 12.70
N PHE A 218 5.27 -9.84 12.47
CA PHE A 218 5.33 -8.37 12.38
C PHE A 218 4.55 -7.69 13.51
N ARG A 219 3.23 -7.74 13.47
CA ARG A 219 2.34 -7.02 14.41
C ARG A 219 1.18 -7.92 14.81
N ASP A 220 0.61 -7.62 15.96
CA ASP A 220 -0.59 -8.27 16.47
C ASP A 220 -1.87 -7.58 15.98
N GLU A 221 -3.02 -8.22 16.19
CA GLU A 221 -4.31 -7.70 15.80
C GLU A 221 -4.63 -6.34 16.44
N PRO A 222 -4.37 -6.10 17.74
CA PRO A 222 -4.57 -4.80 18.37
C PRO A 222 -3.86 -3.64 17.66
N TYR A 223 -2.68 -3.87 17.10
CA TYR A 223 -1.97 -2.86 16.31
C TYR A 223 -2.79 -2.39 15.10
N PHE A 224 -3.37 -3.31 14.35
CA PHE A 224 -4.16 -2.98 13.16
C PHE A 224 -5.49 -2.30 13.51
N TYR A 225 -6.09 -2.70 14.61
CA TYR A 225 -7.27 -2.04 15.17
C TYR A 225 -6.95 -0.58 15.56
N GLU A 226 -5.87 -0.36 16.32
CA GLU A 226 -5.45 0.98 16.71
C GLU A 226 -5.04 1.85 15.52
N MET A 227 -4.45 1.29 14.47
CA MET A 227 -4.17 2.04 13.24
C MET A 227 -5.45 2.56 12.59
N GLN A 228 -6.49 1.73 12.46
CA GLN A 228 -7.78 2.16 11.92
C GLN A 228 -8.45 3.21 12.82
N LYS A 229 -8.43 3.01 14.13
CA LYS A 229 -8.97 3.95 15.11
C LYS A 229 -8.27 5.30 15.06
N THR A 230 -6.94 5.29 14.95
CA THR A 230 -6.12 6.51 14.87
C THR A 230 -6.44 7.31 13.63
N TYR A 231 -6.40 6.64 12.47
CA TYR A 231 -6.52 7.33 11.18
C TYR A 231 -7.96 7.50 10.70
N LYS A 232 -8.95 6.83 11.33
CA LYS A 232 -10.40 6.99 11.06
C LYS A 232 -10.72 7.09 9.56
N ASP A 233 -11.19 8.27 9.13
CA ASP A 233 -11.57 8.54 7.75
C ASP A 233 -10.37 8.54 6.77
N HIS A 234 -9.16 8.49 7.27
CA HIS A 234 -7.91 8.35 6.52
C HIS A 234 -7.34 6.92 6.52
N ALA A 235 -8.15 5.94 6.97
CA ALA A 235 -7.80 4.53 6.92
C ALA A 235 -8.86 3.75 6.14
N MET A 236 -8.42 2.82 5.30
CA MET A 236 -9.31 1.92 4.56
C MET A 236 -8.83 0.48 4.69
N LEU A 237 -9.69 -0.37 5.27
CA LEU A 237 -9.46 -1.81 5.28
C LEU A 237 -10.30 -2.44 4.16
N LYS A 238 -9.63 -2.92 3.10
CA LYS A 238 -10.27 -3.52 1.92
C LYS A 238 -10.16 -5.03 1.97
N LEU A 239 -11.26 -5.72 1.66
CA LEU A 239 -11.34 -7.17 1.52
C LEU A 239 -11.77 -7.55 0.12
N ALA A 240 -10.95 -8.33 -0.57
CA ALA A 240 -11.33 -9.04 -1.78
C ALA A 240 -11.95 -10.39 -1.39
N TYR A 241 -13.15 -10.68 -1.91
CA TYR A 241 -13.89 -11.88 -1.62
C TYR A 241 -14.65 -12.39 -2.85
N ILE A 242 -15.07 -13.63 -2.83
CA ILE A 242 -15.97 -14.21 -3.83
C ILE A 242 -17.19 -14.82 -3.15
N ASP A 243 -18.37 -14.54 -3.71
CA ASP A 243 -19.60 -15.26 -3.41
C ASP A 243 -19.71 -16.44 -4.38
N LEU A 244 -19.56 -17.64 -3.87
CA LEU A 244 -19.56 -18.85 -4.68
C LEU A 244 -20.95 -19.19 -5.23
N LYS A 245 -22.04 -18.74 -4.60
CA LYS A 245 -23.40 -18.90 -5.15
C LYS A 245 -23.60 -18.02 -6.38
N ASP A 246 -23.19 -16.76 -6.31
CA ASP A 246 -23.22 -15.84 -7.45
C ASP A 246 -22.35 -16.38 -8.60
N TYR A 247 -21.15 -16.86 -8.26
CA TYR A 247 -20.25 -17.46 -9.25
C TYR A 247 -20.84 -18.73 -9.88
N LEU A 248 -21.44 -19.61 -9.06
CA LEU A 248 -22.12 -20.81 -9.54
C LEU A 248 -23.28 -20.45 -10.49
N SER A 249 -24.10 -19.48 -10.14
CA SER A 249 -25.17 -18.97 -11.01
C SER A 249 -24.64 -18.49 -12.37
N THR A 250 -23.55 -17.73 -12.36
CA THR A 250 -22.89 -17.28 -13.60
C THR A 250 -22.40 -18.45 -14.47
N LEU A 251 -21.83 -19.49 -13.85
CA LEU A 251 -21.40 -20.69 -14.55
C LEU A 251 -22.59 -21.49 -15.11
N GLN A 252 -23.71 -21.56 -14.40
CA GLN A 252 -24.93 -22.23 -14.85
C GLN A 252 -25.56 -21.53 -16.06
N HIS A 253 -25.68 -20.20 -16.02
CA HIS A 253 -26.15 -19.43 -17.20
C HIS A 253 -25.23 -19.64 -18.43
N LYS A 254 -23.92 -19.61 -18.20
CA LYS A 254 -22.97 -19.91 -19.27
C LYS A 254 -23.12 -21.35 -19.82
N HIS A 255 -23.45 -22.31 -18.97
CA HIS A 255 -23.70 -23.70 -19.38
C HIS A 255 -24.93 -23.82 -20.28
N GLU A 256 -26.03 -23.11 -19.93
CA GLU A 256 -27.21 -23.04 -20.75
C GLU A 256 -26.95 -22.42 -22.13
N ASP A 257 -26.17 -21.33 -22.19
CA ASP A 257 -25.81 -20.70 -23.45
C ASP A 257 -24.91 -21.57 -24.30
N LEU A 258 -23.95 -22.29 -23.72
CA LEU A 258 -23.10 -23.24 -24.45
C LEU A 258 -23.91 -24.43 -24.97
N THR A 259 -24.91 -24.90 -24.23
CA THR A 259 -25.83 -25.95 -24.66
C THR A 259 -26.61 -25.52 -25.89
N LYS A 260 -27.17 -24.31 -25.91
CA LYS A 260 -27.88 -23.75 -27.05
C LYS A 260 -26.96 -23.66 -28.27
N GLN A 261 -25.76 -23.11 -28.09
CA GLN A 261 -24.77 -22.98 -29.20
C GLN A 261 -24.31 -24.33 -29.75
N LEU A 262 -24.17 -25.35 -28.90
CA LEU A 262 -23.85 -26.71 -29.33
C LEU A 262 -24.99 -27.32 -30.14
N THR A 263 -26.24 -27.16 -29.71
CA THR A 263 -27.43 -27.63 -30.46
C THR A 263 -27.50 -26.97 -31.84
N GLU A 264 -27.35 -25.65 -31.92
CA GLU A 264 -27.35 -24.89 -33.18
C GLU A 264 -26.27 -25.34 -34.15
N ILE A 265 -25.03 -25.59 -33.67
CA ILE A 265 -23.92 -26.02 -34.53
C ILE A 265 -24.07 -27.47 -34.96
N GLU A 266 -24.69 -28.32 -34.14
CA GLU A 266 -25.01 -29.71 -34.49
C GLU A 266 -26.10 -29.79 -35.59
N GLU A 267 -27.12 -28.93 -35.54
CA GLU A 267 -28.12 -28.79 -36.60
C GLU A 267 -27.48 -28.30 -37.89
N ALA A 268 -26.63 -27.28 -37.84
CA ALA A 268 -25.90 -26.78 -39.01
C ALA A 268 -24.94 -27.86 -39.61
N LEU A 269 -24.43 -28.78 -38.81
CA LEU A 269 -23.63 -29.92 -39.24
C LEU A 269 -24.45 -31.02 -39.89
N LYS A 270 -25.75 -31.18 -39.53
CA LYS A 270 -26.68 -32.11 -40.24
C LYS A 270 -26.93 -31.61 -41.67
N GLU A 271 -27.06 -30.29 -41.85
CA GLU A 271 -27.25 -29.70 -43.21
C GLU A 271 -25.94 -29.68 -44.00
N SER A 272 -24.78 -29.51 -43.37
CA SER A 272 -23.48 -29.42 -44.00
C SER A 272 -22.43 -30.30 -43.30
N PRO A 273 -22.48 -31.65 -43.46
CA PRO A 273 -21.66 -32.58 -42.66
C PRO A 273 -20.14 -32.48 -42.90
N ASN A 274 -19.71 -31.92 -44.01
CA ASN A 274 -18.30 -31.79 -44.36
C ASN A 274 -17.69 -30.41 -44.09
N SER A 275 -18.43 -29.48 -43.49
CA SER A 275 -17.96 -28.17 -43.14
C SER A 275 -16.86 -28.23 -42.09
N LYS A 276 -15.60 -28.04 -42.47
CA LYS A 276 -14.45 -27.94 -41.56
C LYS A 276 -14.64 -26.82 -40.52
N LYS A 277 -15.22 -25.68 -40.92
CA LYS A 277 -15.49 -24.54 -40.07
C LYS A 277 -16.43 -24.93 -38.93
N ASN A 278 -17.55 -25.60 -39.26
CA ASN A 278 -18.54 -26.00 -38.24
C ASN A 278 -17.99 -27.10 -37.31
N LYS A 279 -17.21 -28.05 -37.85
CA LYS A 279 -16.52 -29.06 -37.01
C LYS A 279 -15.57 -28.44 -36.03
N ASN A 280 -14.74 -27.46 -36.43
CA ASN A 280 -13.83 -26.78 -35.55
C ASN A 280 -14.57 -25.95 -34.47
N LYS A 281 -15.64 -25.24 -34.87
CA LYS A 281 -16.47 -24.49 -33.93
C LYS A 281 -17.15 -25.41 -32.90
N ARG A 282 -17.69 -26.54 -33.35
CA ARG A 282 -18.30 -27.54 -32.46
C ARG A 282 -17.29 -28.07 -31.44
N ASN A 283 -16.08 -28.43 -31.88
CA ASN A 283 -15.03 -28.92 -30.99
C ASN A 283 -14.61 -27.87 -29.97
N GLN A 284 -14.51 -26.60 -30.37
CA GLN A 284 -14.21 -25.48 -29.46
C GLN A 284 -15.32 -25.30 -28.43
N LEU A 285 -16.58 -25.32 -28.86
CA LEU A 285 -17.74 -25.19 -27.94
C LEU A 285 -17.81 -26.37 -26.96
N GLN A 286 -17.53 -27.60 -27.43
CA GLN A 286 -17.50 -28.77 -26.55
C GLN A 286 -16.42 -28.66 -25.48
N GLN A 287 -15.21 -28.20 -25.84
CA GLN A 287 -14.14 -27.99 -24.88
C GLN A 287 -14.52 -26.93 -23.82
N GLN A 288 -15.21 -25.87 -24.26
CA GLN A 288 -15.72 -24.82 -23.32
C GLN A 288 -16.81 -25.38 -22.41
N PHE A 289 -17.73 -26.17 -22.93
CA PHE A 289 -18.79 -26.83 -22.18
C PHE A 289 -18.22 -27.76 -21.11
N ASP A 290 -17.33 -28.68 -21.49
CA ASP A 290 -16.70 -29.64 -20.57
C ASP A 290 -15.89 -28.92 -19.47
N SER A 291 -15.21 -27.83 -19.84
CA SER A 291 -14.46 -27.01 -18.89
C SER A 291 -15.41 -26.26 -17.92
N ASN A 292 -16.53 -25.78 -18.44
CA ASN A 292 -17.53 -25.07 -17.61
C ASN A 292 -18.24 -26.03 -16.63
N GLU A 293 -18.60 -27.23 -17.11
CA GLU A 293 -19.20 -28.28 -16.28
C GLU A 293 -18.28 -28.69 -15.11
N ARG A 294 -16.99 -28.86 -15.38
CA ARG A 294 -15.99 -29.13 -14.32
C ARG A 294 -15.96 -28.02 -13.28
N LYS A 295 -15.98 -26.76 -13.71
CA LYS A 295 -16.00 -25.60 -12.80
C LYS A 295 -17.29 -25.57 -11.94
N ILE A 296 -18.44 -25.89 -12.52
CA ILE A 296 -19.72 -26.00 -11.78
C ILE A 296 -19.59 -27.02 -10.65
N ASN A 297 -19.08 -28.23 -10.97
CA ASN A 297 -18.93 -29.29 -9.98
C ASN A 297 -17.92 -28.91 -8.88
N GLN A 298 -16.76 -28.40 -9.26
CA GLN A 298 -15.75 -27.91 -8.32
C GLN A 298 -16.28 -26.78 -7.42
N THR A 299 -17.11 -25.88 -7.96
CA THR A 299 -17.71 -24.79 -7.16
C THR A 299 -18.73 -25.34 -6.17
N LYS A 300 -19.57 -26.33 -6.56
CA LYS A 300 -20.49 -27.00 -5.64
C LYS A 300 -19.77 -27.71 -4.51
N ASP A 301 -18.72 -28.45 -4.82
CA ASP A 301 -17.90 -29.16 -3.84
C ASP A 301 -17.25 -28.16 -2.86
N LYS A 302 -16.80 -27.03 -3.38
CA LYS A 302 -16.18 -25.97 -2.56
C LYS A 302 -17.21 -25.30 -1.64
N ILE A 303 -18.41 -25.01 -2.12
CA ILE A 303 -19.50 -24.51 -1.28
C ILE A 303 -19.80 -25.48 -0.13
N ALA A 304 -19.85 -26.78 -0.43
CA ALA A 304 -20.13 -27.79 0.59
C ALA A 304 -19.01 -27.93 1.64
N ALA A 305 -17.76 -27.75 1.23
CA ALA A 305 -16.60 -27.91 2.10
C ALA A 305 -16.21 -26.65 2.87
N GLU A 306 -16.40 -25.46 2.30
CA GLU A 306 -15.80 -24.20 2.77
C GLU A 306 -16.82 -23.07 2.98
N GLY A 307 -18.10 -23.31 2.61
CA GLY A 307 -19.15 -22.31 2.73
C GLY A 307 -19.32 -21.46 1.45
N GLU A 308 -20.22 -20.49 1.53
CA GLU A 308 -20.71 -19.73 0.37
C GLU A 308 -19.81 -18.56 0.00
N VAL A 309 -19.08 -18.00 0.97
CA VAL A 309 -18.24 -16.81 0.78
C VAL A 309 -16.80 -17.13 1.17
N LEU A 310 -15.88 -16.86 0.26
CA LEU A 310 -14.45 -17.03 0.51
C LEU A 310 -13.76 -15.67 0.59
N ASN A 311 -13.06 -15.42 1.70
CA ASN A 311 -12.20 -14.27 1.86
C ASN A 311 -10.86 -14.57 1.18
N LEU A 312 -10.49 -13.79 0.17
CA LEU A 312 -9.33 -14.06 -0.70
C LEU A 312 -8.08 -13.33 -0.24
N ALA A 313 -8.20 -12.03 -0.06
CA ALA A 313 -7.12 -11.14 0.34
C ALA A 313 -7.67 -9.89 1.01
N ALA A 314 -6.87 -9.31 1.90
CA ALA A 314 -7.22 -8.03 2.49
C ALA A 314 -6.00 -7.13 2.64
N ALA A 315 -6.23 -5.82 2.61
CA ALA A 315 -5.18 -4.82 2.74
C ALA A 315 -5.67 -3.61 3.53
N LEU A 316 -4.79 -3.11 4.40
CA LEU A 316 -4.98 -1.87 5.14
C LEU A 316 -4.20 -0.76 4.45
N TYR A 317 -4.91 0.31 4.11
CA TYR A 317 -4.37 1.52 3.52
C TYR A 317 -4.50 2.68 4.49
N ILE A 318 -3.49 3.53 4.54
CA ILE A 318 -3.52 4.85 5.19
C ILE A 318 -3.30 5.89 4.11
N TYR A 319 -4.06 6.98 4.13
CA TYR A 319 -3.93 8.01 3.10
C TYR A 319 -4.00 9.42 3.68
N ASN A 320 -3.41 10.33 2.96
CA ASN A 320 -3.47 11.76 3.18
C ASN A 320 -3.73 12.47 1.83
N GLU A 321 -3.55 13.78 1.77
CA GLU A 321 -3.76 14.60 0.57
C GLU A 321 -2.79 14.27 -0.58
N HIS A 322 -1.71 13.55 -0.30
CA HIS A 322 -0.60 13.34 -1.24
C HIS A 322 -0.44 11.90 -1.68
N GLU A 323 -0.71 10.93 -0.81
CA GLU A 323 -0.49 9.51 -1.10
C GLU A 323 -1.50 8.59 -0.43
N VAL A 324 -1.73 7.44 -1.04
CA VAL A 324 -2.37 6.27 -0.43
C VAL A 324 -1.27 5.26 -0.13
N TYR A 325 -0.98 5.06 1.14
CA TYR A 325 0.08 4.16 1.58
C TYR A 325 -0.48 2.76 1.87
N TYR A 326 0.02 1.77 1.14
CA TYR A 326 -0.30 0.37 1.34
C TYR A 326 0.48 -0.16 2.55
N LEU A 327 -0.17 -0.15 3.72
CA LEU A 327 0.52 -0.41 4.99
C LEU A 327 0.82 -1.89 5.19
N SER A 328 -0.20 -2.74 5.04
CA SER A 328 -0.08 -4.18 5.29
C SER A 328 -1.15 -4.94 4.52
N SER A 329 -0.84 -6.19 4.15
CA SER A 329 -1.80 -7.06 3.47
C SER A 329 -1.56 -8.52 3.81
N GLY A 330 -2.59 -9.31 3.57
CA GLY A 330 -2.53 -10.76 3.62
C GLY A 330 -3.46 -11.39 2.60
N SER A 331 -3.16 -12.62 2.23
CA SER A 331 -3.99 -13.39 1.30
C SER A 331 -4.01 -14.87 1.69
N ASN A 332 -5.12 -15.52 1.38
CA ASN A 332 -5.23 -16.96 1.56
C ASN A 332 -4.63 -17.70 0.36
N PRO A 333 -3.49 -18.39 0.53
CA PRO A 333 -2.82 -19.06 -0.58
C PRO A 333 -3.66 -20.21 -1.19
N LYS A 334 -4.62 -20.76 -0.44
CA LYS A 334 -5.53 -21.80 -0.91
C LYS A 334 -6.44 -21.31 -2.05
N TYR A 335 -6.67 -19.99 -2.12
CA TYR A 335 -7.59 -19.38 -3.09
C TYR A 335 -6.90 -18.55 -4.16
N ASN A 336 -5.60 -18.77 -4.40
CA ASN A 336 -4.83 -18.05 -5.42
C ASN A 336 -5.42 -18.19 -6.85
N GLU A 337 -6.20 -19.22 -7.11
CA GLU A 337 -6.88 -19.43 -8.41
C GLU A 337 -7.86 -18.28 -8.74
N TYR A 338 -8.41 -17.61 -7.72
CA TYR A 338 -9.32 -16.47 -7.90
C TYR A 338 -8.61 -15.14 -8.08
N MET A 339 -7.28 -15.10 -7.94
CA MET A 339 -6.46 -13.89 -8.15
C MET A 339 -6.92 -12.67 -7.34
N GLY A 340 -7.38 -12.88 -6.11
CA GLY A 340 -7.88 -11.82 -5.23
C GLY A 340 -6.79 -10.97 -4.57
N ALA A 341 -5.51 -11.33 -4.74
CA ALA A 341 -4.36 -10.64 -4.18
C ALA A 341 -3.55 -9.92 -5.26
#